data_5c5af4bfba24ffeed2950ed7d7362ed0
#
_entry.id   5c5af4bfba24ffeed2950ed7d7362ed0
#
_cell.length_a   1.000
_cell.length_b   1.000
_cell.length_c   1.000
_cell.angle_alpha   90.00
_cell.angle_beta   90.00
_cell.angle_gamma   90.00
#
_symmetry.space_group_name_H-M   'P 1'
#
loop_
_entity.id
_entity.type
_entity.pdbx_description
1 polymer ?
#
loop_
_entity_poly.entity_id
_entity_poly.type
_entity_poly.pdbx_seq_one_letter_code
_entity_poly.pdbx_strand_id
1 'polypeptide(L)'
;MNLTTELIKDLLPEDEKKKVVAVYGGGFKPPTKGHFAVVKQAIKENPEIDEFIILVGGKDRDGVTQADSIMVWDIYKQYLPIMVTVRSTSVPPIKGIYDYAKEHPNEEVLFIIGAREGNEEDFADIANRTKSLDNYSNLELTLLLNSW
;
A
#
# COMPACT_ATOMS: atom_id res chain seq x y z
N MET A 1 1.61 26.47 15.14
CA MET A 1 0.65 25.87 15.50
C MET A 1 0.02 25.33 14.57
N ASN A 2 -0.37 24.66 14.78
CA ASN A 2 -0.98 23.95 14.06
C ASN A 2 -2.34 23.97 14.17
N LEU A 3 -2.90 24.98 13.93
CA LEU A 3 -4.22 24.95 13.71
C LEU A 3 -4.56 24.15 12.71
N THR A 4 -4.23 23.54 12.80
CA THR A 4 -3.89 22.38 12.51
C THR A 4 -4.17 22.16 11.10
N THR A 5 -3.25 21.53 10.47
CA THR A 5 -3.34 21.07 9.10
C THR A 5 -4.71 20.44 8.83
N GLU A 6 -5.29 19.77 9.82
CA GLU A 6 -6.62 19.18 9.70
C GLU A 6 -7.74 20.21 9.63
N LEU A 7 -7.68 21.25 10.43
CA LEU A 7 -8.69 22.30 10.40
C LEU A 7 -8.63 23.07 9.07
N ILE A 8 -7.44 23.28 8.56
CA ILE A 8 -7.24 23.91 7.26
C ILE A 8 -7.79 23.02 6.15
N LYS A 9 -7.53 21.69 6.22
CA LYS A 9 -8.09 20.75 5.28
C LYS A 9 -9.60 20.79 5.23
N ASP A 10 -10.26 20.90 6.36
CA ASP A 10 -11.70 20.94 6.45
C ASP A 10 -12.28 22.23 5.84
N LEU A 11 -11.47 23.27 5.75
CA LEU A 11 -11.90 24.55 5.18
C LEU A 11 -11.65 24.63 3.66
N LEU A 12 -10.93 23.65 3.08
CA LEU A 12 -10.69 23.65 1.64
C LEU A 12 -11.93 23.19 0.87
N PRO A 13 -12.15 23.72 -0.33
CA PRO A 13 -13.19 23.18 -1.21
C PRO A 13 -12.96 21.69 -1.48
N GLU A 14 -14.03 20.95 -1.67
CA GLU A 14 -13.97 19.51 -1.84
C GLU A 14 -13.06 19.08 -3.01
N ASP A 15 -13.07 19.85 -4.08
CA ASP A 15 -12.23 19.58 -5.26
C ASP A 15 -10.73 19.86 -5.05
N GLU A 16 -10.35 20.53 -3.95
CA GLU A 16 -8.98 20.76 -3.61
C GLU A 16 -8.45 19.75 -2.61
N LYS A 17 -9.33 18.92 -2.05
CA LYS A 17 -8.90 17.88 -1.11
C LYS A 17 -8.41 16.68 -1.91
N LYS A 18 -7.18 16.30 -1.69
CA LYS A 18 -6.65 15.13 -2.36
C LYS A 18 -7.13 13.86 -1.69
N LYS A 19 -7.55 12.91 -2.50
CA LYS A 19 -7.85 11.57 -2.04
C LYS A 19 -6.53 10.91 -1.63
N VAL A 20 -6.51 10.23 -0.50
CA VAL A 20 -5.35 9.48 0.00
C VAL A 20 -5.57 8.00 -0.26
N VAL A 21 -4.70 7.43 -1.08
CA VAL A 21 -4.78 6.02 -1.46
C VAL A 21 -3.51 5.30 -1.03
N ALA A 22 -3.66 4.25 -0.24
CA ALA A 22 -2.54 3.40 0.12
C ALA A 22 -2.46 2.25 -0.87
N VAL A 23 -1.27 1.92 -1.33
CA VAL A 23 -1.05 0.82 -2.27
C VAL A 23 0.01 -0.13 -1.71
N TYR A 24 -0.35 -1.39 -1.59
CA TYR A 24 0.51 -2.43 -1.08
C TYR A 24 0.65 -3.52 -2.15
N GLY A 25 1.85 -3.73 -2.64
CA GLY A 25 2.11 -4.67 -3.71
C GLY A 25 2.97 -5.84 -3.29
N GLY A 26 2.71 -7.00 -3.84
CA GLY A 26 3.51 -8.18 -3.58
C GLY A 26 3.05 -9.39 -4.36
N GLY A 27 3.82 -10.45 -4.27
CA GLY A 27 3.44 -11.72 -4.87
C GLY A 27 2.34 -12.40 -4.06
N PHE A 28 2.45 -12.37 -2.73
CA PHE A 28 1.46 -12.94 -1.81
C PHE A 28 1.08 -14.39 -2.16
N LYS A 29 2.04 -15.27 -2.20
CA LYS A 29 1.81 -16.66 -2.65
C LYS A 29 1.99 -17.70 -1.53
N PRO A 30 1.02 -17.82 -0.61
CA PRO A 30 -0.19 -17.00 -0.45
C PRO A 30 0.01 -15.79 0.47
N PRO A 31 -1.00 -14.91 0.59
CA PRO A 31 -0.97 -13.89 1.63
C PRO A 31 -0.98 -14.54 3.01
N THR A 32 -0.18 -14.00 3.92
CA THR A 32 -0.02 -14.56 5.27
C THR A 32 -0.62 -13.63 6.33
N LYS A 33 -0.64 -14.10 7.57
CA LYS A 33 -1.05 -13.27 8.71
C LYS A 33 -0.17 -12.04 8.84
N GLY A 34 1.12 -12.15 8.50
CA GLY A 34 2.05 -11.00 8.49
C GLY A 34 1.64 -9.94 7.48
N HIS A 35 1.27 -10.37 6.28
CA HIS A 35 0.77 -9.44 5.25
C HIS A 35 -0.52 -8.75 5.71
N PHE A 36 -1.44 -9.49 6.29
CA PHE A 36 -2.69 -8.94 6.84
C PHE A 36 -2.40 -7.94 7.97
N ALA A 37 -1.44 -8.26 8.84
CA ALA A 37 -1.03 -7.37 9.93
C ALA A 37 -0.46 -6.05 9.42
N VAL A 38 0.29 -6.07 8.30
CA VAL A 38 0.79 -4.85 7.65
C VAL A 38 -0.37 -3.95 7.25
N VAL A 39 -1.39 -4.52 6.60
CA VAL A 39 -2.55 -3.75 6.15
C VAL A 39 -3.31 -3.17 7.35
N LYS A 40 -3.56 -3.96 8.37
CA LYS A 40 -4.25 -3.51 9.58
C LYS A 40 -3.50 -2.37 10.26
N GLN A 41 -2.19 -2.51 10.40
CA GLN A 41 -1.34 -1.51 11.03
C GLN A 41 -1.31 -0.23 10.20
N ALA A 42 -1.19 -0.35 8.87
CA ALA A 42 -1.19 0.81 7.97
C ALA A 42 -2.47 1.63 8.14
N ILE A 43 -3.61 0.97 8.16
CA ILE A 43 -4.91 1.63 8.32
C ILE A 43 -5.02 2.28 9.70
N LYS A 44 -4.55 1.60 10.73
CA LYS A 44 -4.62 2.10 12.11
C LYS A 44 -3.74 3.33 12.32
N GLU A 45 -2.54 3.31 11.76
CA GLU A 45 -1.56 4.39 11.93
C GLU A 45 -1.76 5.55 10.97
N ASN A 46 -2.53 5.36 9.92
CA ASN A 46 -2.78 6.37 8.90
C ASN A 46 -4.29 6.52 8.65
N PRO A 47 -5.02 7.11 9.61
CA PRO A 47 -6.48 7.22 9.52
C PRO A 47 -6.96 8.10 8.37
N GLU A 48 -6.06 8.85 7.73
CA GLU A 48 -6.40 9.68 6.58
C GLU A 48 -6.58 8.87 5.30
N ILE A 49 -6.25 7.59 5.29
CA ILE A 49 -6.39 6.75 4.10
C ILE A 49 -7.86 6.60 3.72
N ASP A 50 -8.20 7.00 2.50
CA ASP A 50 -9.56 6.90 1.96
C ASP A 50 -9.81 5.54 1.32
N GLU A 51 -8.80 4.99 0.66
CA GLU A 51 -8.91 3.70 -0.03
C GLU A 51 -7.59 2.94 0.09
N PHE A 52 -7.67 1.64 0.23
CA PHE A 52 -6.49 0.78 0.28
C PHE A 52 -6.51 -0.18 -0.92
N ILE A 53 -5.47 -0.18 -1.73
CA ILE A 53 -5.35 -1.04 -2.90
C ILE A 53 -4.26 -2.08 -2.67
N ILE A 54 -4.58 -3.33 -2.91
CA ILE A 54 -3.62 -4.43 -2.83
C ILE A 54 -3.37 -4.93 -4.26
N LEU A 55 -2.12 -4.87 -4.70
CA LEU A 55 -1.72 -5.32 -6.03
C LEU A 55 -1.06 -6.69 -5.94
N VAL A 56 -1.67 -7.69 -6.56
CA VAL A 56 -1.18 -9.07 -6.52
C VAL A 56 -0.45 -9.41 -7.81
N GLY A 57 0.80 -9.77 -7.71
CA GLY A 57 1.64 -10.15 -8.85
C GLY A 57 1.19 -11.43 -9.52
N GLY A 58 1.50 -11.55 -10.82
CA GLY A 58 1.02 -12.66 -11.64
C GLY A 58 1.84 -13.94 -11.57
N LYS A 59 3.03 -13.89 -10.94
CA LYS A 59 3.92 -15.03 -10.97
C LYS A 59 3.50 -16.09 -9.95
N ASP A 60 3.30 -17.32 -10.42
CA ASP A 60 2.96 -18.43 -9.53
C ASP A 60 4.15 -18.84 -8.67
N ARG A 61 3.88 -19.35 -7.49
CA ARG A 61 4.92 -19.82 -6.60
C ARG A 61 4.38 -20.99 -5.78
N ASP A 62 5.12 -22.10 -5.80
CA ASP A 62 4.77 -23.32 -5.04
C ASP A 62 3.33 -23.80 -5.23
N GLY A 63 2.84 -23.71 -6.46
CA GLY A 63 1.48 -24.12 -6.79
C GLY A 63 0.40 -23.10 -6.45
N VAL A 64 0.76 -21.95 -5.90
CA VAL A 64 -0.19 -20.88 -5.59
C VAL A 64 -0.24 -19.91 -6.76
N THR A 65 -1.43 -19.66 -7.27
CA THR A 65 -1.63 -18.77 -8.41
C THR A 65 -2.03 -17.37 -7.94
N GLN A 66 -2.02 -16.42 -8.87
CA GLN A 66 -2.55 -15.07 -8.63
C GLN A 66 -4.01 -15.13 -8.19
N ALA A 67 -4.81 -15.97 -8.83
CA ALA A 67 -6.23 -16.13 -8.50
C ALA A 67 -6.41 -16.64 -7.06
N ASP A 68 -5.58 -17.59 -6.63
CA ASP A 68 -5.60 -18.11 -5.25
C ASP A 68 -5.29 -17.00 -4.25
N SER A 69 -4.30 -16.17 -4.54
CA SER A 69 -3.90 -15.06 -3.68
C SER A 69 -5.01 -14.01 -3.55
N ILE A 70 -5.67 -13.69 -4.66
CA ILE A 70 -6.80 -12.76 -4.67
C ILE A 70 -7.94 -13.30 -3.81
N MET A 71 -8.21 -14.61 -3.90
CA MET A 71 -9.25 -15.26 -3.12
C MET A 71 -8.98 -15.13 -1.61
N VAL A 72 -7.73 -15.33 -1.19
CA VAL A 72 -7.34 -15.19 0.20
C VAL A 72 -7.47 -13.73 0.66
N TRP A 73 -7.03 -12.77 -0.15
CA TRP A 73 -7.18 -11.35 0.17
C TRP A 73 -8.66 -10.94 0.25
N ASP A 74 -9.52 -11.50 -0.59
CA ASP A 74 -10.95 -11.22 -0.55
C ASP A 74 -11.59 -11.68 0.78
N ILE A 75 -11.04 -12.72 1.39
CA ILE A 75 -11.45 -13.15 2.71
C ILE A 75 -10.93 -12.17 3.77
N TYR A 76 -9.65 -11.83 3.72
CA TYR A 76 -9.04 -10.93 4.70
C TYR A 76 -9.69 -9.53 4.68
N LYS A 77 -10.01 -9.01 3.51
CA LYS A 77 -10.56 -7.64 3.42
C LYS A 77 -11.89 -7.46 4.13
N GLN A 78 -12.62 -8.55 4.35
CA GLN A 78 -13.90 -8.51 5.09
C GLN A 78 -13.72 -8.09 6.55
N TYR A 79 -12.50 -8.21 7.07
CA TYR A 79 -12.18 -7.87 8.45
C TYR A 79 -11.48 -6.51 8.58
N LEU A 80 -11.48 -5.72 7.53
CA LEU A 80 -10.83 -4.40 7.51
C LEU A 80 -11.88 -3.28 7.53
N PRO A 81 -11.59 -2.16 8.22
CA PRO A 81 -12.61 -1.13 8.49
C PRO A 81 -12.83 -0.12 7.37
N ILE A 82 -12.07 -0.19 6.27
CA ILE A 82 -12.21 0.74 5.14
C ILE A 82 -12.32 -0.03 3.84
N MET A 83 -12.61 0.69 2.75
CA MET A 83 -12.67 0.08 1.43
C MET A 83 -11.29 -0.47 1.02
N VAL A 84 -11.22 -1.75 0.73
CA VAL A 84 -10.01 -2.41 0.24
C VAL A 84 -10.33 -3.03 -1.12
N THR A 85 -9.54 -2.65 -2.11
CA THR A 85 -9.68 -3.18 -3.47
C THR A 85 -8.48 -4.08 -3.75
N VAL A 86 -8.74 -5.31 -4.17
CA VAL A 86 -7.69 -6.27 -4.53
C VAL A 86 -7.63 -6.36 -6.04
N ARG A 87 -6.47 -6.10 -6.62
CA ARG A 87 -6.29 -6.09 -8.07
C ARG A 87 -5.16 -7.00 -8.49
N SER A 88 -5.35 -7.69 -9.60
CA SER A 88 -4.27 -8.40 -10.27
C SER A 88 -3.42 -7.42 -11.06
N THR A 89 -2.14 -7.70 -11.20
CA THR A 89 -1.28 -6.90 -12.05
C THR A 89 -0.45 -7.82 -12.96
N SER A 90 -0.29 -7.44 -14.21
CA SER A 90 0.54 -8.16 -15.18
C SER A 90 1.99 -7.69 -15.16
N VAL A 91 2.27 -6.56 -14.50
CA VAL A 91 3.63 -6.05 -14.31
C VAL A 91 4.09 -6.42 -12.89
N PRO A 92 5.39 -6.33 -12.58
CA PRO A 92 5.83 -6.52 -11.20
C PRO A 92 5.08 -5.58 -10.26
N PRO A 93 4.63 -6.05 -9.10
CA PRO A 93 3.79 -5.25 -8.20
C PRO A 93 4.36 -3.88 -7.84
N ILE A 94 5.69 -3.80 -7.66
CA ILE A 94 6.35 -2.52 -7.33
C ILE A 94 6.23 -1.54 -8.50
N LYS A 95 6.40 -2.02 -9.73
CA LYS A 95 6.18 -1.19 -10.91
C LYS A 95 4.73 -0.73 -10.98
N GLY A 96 3.79 -1.61 -10.60
CA GLY A 96 2.36 -1.28 -10.55
C GLY A 96 2.06 -0.12 -9.60
N ILE A 97 2.78 -0.01 -8.48
CA ILE A 97 2.61 1.10 -7.54
C ILE A 97 3.08 2.42 -8.17
N TYR A 98 4.23 2.42 -8.82
CA TYR A 98 4.73 3.61 -9.52
C TYR A 98 3.80 4.03 -10.66
N ASP A 99 3.30 3.06 -11.42
CA ASP A 99 2.36 3.31 -12.52
C ASP A 99 1.06 3.93 -11.97
N TYR A 100 0.57 3.42 -10.84
CA TYR A 100 -0.62 3.97 -10.19
C TYR A 100 -0.41 5.45 -9.84
N ALA A 101 0.69 5.78 -9.19
CA ALA A 101 1.00 7.16 -8.82
C ALA A 101 1.09 8.08 -10.04
N LYS A 102 1.70 7.59 -11.12
CA LYS A 102 1.84 8.34 -12.36
C LYS A 102 0.48 8.60 -13.02
N GLU A 103 -0.41 7.62 -12.98
CA GLU A 103 -1.74 7.70 -13.58
C GLU A 103 -2.74 8.50 -12.76
N HIS A 104 -2.43 8.74 -11.48
CA HIS A 104 -3.31 9.44 -10.55
C HIS A 104 -2.59 10.63 -9.90
N PRO A 105 -2.17 11.63 -10.69
CA PRO A 105 -1.33 12.72 -10.17
C PRO A 105 -2.04 13.62 -9.16
N ASN A 106 -3.39 13.56 -9.12
CA ASN A 106 -4.16 14.37 -8.20
C ASN A 106 -4.49 13.64 -6.89
N GLU A 107 -3.99 12.42 -6.73
CA GLU A 107 -4.14 11.65 -5.50
C GLU A 107 -2.83 11.65 -4.72
N GLU A 108 -2.94 11.55 -3.41
CA GLU A 108 -1.79 11.33 -2.57
C GLU A 108 -1.65 9.83 -2.39
N VAL A 109 -0.57 9.25 -2.85
CA VAL A 109 -0.38 7.80 -2.86
C VAL A 109 0.65 7.39 -1.81
N LEU A 110 0.24 6.51 -0.90
CA LEU A 110 1.13 5.97 0.12
C LEU A 110 1.64 4.61 -0.34
N PHE A 111 2.96 4.50 -0.50
CA PHE A 111 3.61 3.26 -0.88
C PHE A 111 3.84 2.46 0.40
N ILE A 112 3.03 1.44 0.61
CA ILE A 112 3.07 0.65 1.84
C ILE A 112 4.13 -0.45 1.72
N ILE A 113 5.06 -0.47 2.66
CA ILE A 113 6.04 -1.54 2.78
C ILE A 113 6.06 -2.03 4.22
N GLY A 114 5.94 -3.33 4.42
CA GLY A 114 6.16 -3.96 5.71
C GLY A 114 7.58 -4.50 5.78
N ALA A 115 8.25 -4.29 6.89
CA ALA A 115 9.58 -4.83 7.14
C ALA A 115 9.68 -5.36 8.56
N ARG A 116 10.42 -6.43 8.72
CA ARG A 116 10.67 -7.00 10.04
C ARG A 116 11.79 -6.22 10.71
N GLU A 117 11.57 -5.85 11.96
CA GLU A 117 12.54 -5.10 12.72
C GLU A 117 13.85 -5.87 12.82
N GLY A 118 14.96 -5.21 12.51
CA GLY A 118 16.29 -5.80 12.55
C GLY A 118 16.65 -6.74 11.38
N ASN A 119 15.77 -6.89 10.39
CA ASN A 119 16.03 -7.76 9.25
C ASN A 119 16.73 -6.99 8.14
N GLU A 120 18.02 -7.28 7.93
CA GLU A 120 18.85 -6.59 6.94
C GLU A 120 18.41 -6.80 5.51
N GLU A 121 17.88 -7.97 5.18
CA GLU A 121 17.40 -8.27 3.84
C GLU A 121 16.16 -7.44 3.51
N ASP A 122 15.27 -7.27 4.46
CA ASP A 122 14.07 -6.45 4.28
C ASP A 122 14.49 -4.99 4.02
N PHE A 123 15.46 -4.47 4.75
CA PHE A 123 15.93 -3.09 4.55
C PHE A 123 16.66 -2.90 3.22
N ALA A 124 17.43 -3.88 2.77
CA ALA A 124 18.06 -3.84 1.45
C ALA A 124 17.02 -3.82 0.34
N ASP A 125 15.95 -4.60 0.49
CA ASP A 125 14.83 -4.63 -0.44
C ASP A 125 14.11 -3.28 -0.50
N ILE A 126 13.93 -2.62 0.64
CA ILE A 126 13.30 -1.29 0.70
C ILE A 126 14.11 -0.30 -0.13
N ALA A 127 15.43 -0.26 0.05
CA ALA A 127 16.28 0.63 -0.71
C ALA A 127 16.14 0.40 -2.22
N ASN A 128 16.08 -0.85 -2.63
CA ASN A 128 15.92 -1.20 -4.03
C ASN A 128 14.54 -0.81 -4.57
N ARG A 129 13.47 -1.07 -3.82
CA ARG A 129 12.09 -0.79 -4.22
C ARG A 129 11.79 0.69 -4.28
N THR A 130 12.48 1.51 -3.52
CA THR A 130 12.21 2.94 -3.40
C THR A 130 13.15 3.84 -4.22
N LYS A 131 14.00 3.26 -5.08
CA LYS A 131 14.94 4.04 -5.85
C LYS A 131 14.32 5.14 -6.71
N SER A 132 13.13 4.93 -7.21
CA SER A 132 12.46 5.86 -8.11
C SER A 132 11.45 6.78 -7.40
N LEU A 133 11.41 6.70 -6.07
CA LEU A 133 10.41 7.41 -5.27
C LEU A 133 10.43 8.92 -5.52
N ASP A 134 11.61 9.50 -5.64
CA ASP A 134 11.77 10.94 -5.82
C ASP A 134 11.27 11.46 -7.18
N ASN A 135 11.02 10.56 -8.13
CA ASN A 135 10.50 10.95 -9.44
C ASN A 135 8.98 11.23 -9.40
N TYR A 136 8.32 10.95 -8.26
CA TYR A 136 6.87 11.08 -8.15
C TYR A 136 6.53 11.96 -6.94
N SER A 137 6.09 13.17 -7.20
CA SER A 137 5.78 14.14 -6.13
C SER A 137 4.59 13.77 -5.26
N ASN A 138 3.70 12.91 -5.78
CA ASN A 138 2.49 12.46 -5.09
C ASN A 138 2.63 11.09 -4.42
N LEU A 139 3.83 10.52 -4.43
CA LEU A 139 4.09 9.21 -3.85
C LEU A 139 5.00 9.32 -2.63
N GLU A 140 4.57 8.74 -1.52
CA GLU A 140 5.31 8.78 -0.28
C GLU A 140 5.44 7.39 0.31
N LEU A 141 6.61 7.06 0.83
CA LEU A 141 6.84 5.78 1.48
C LEU A 141 6.20 5.76 2.88
N THR A 142 5.44 4.73 3.15
CA THR A 142 4.93 4.44 4.49
C THR A 142 5.47 3.08 4.92
N LEU A 143 6.49 3.13 5.76
CA LEU A 143 7.16 1.93 6.23
C LEU A 143 6.57 1.46 7.56
N LEU A 144 6.18 0.21 7.60
CA LEU A 144 5.65 -0.40 8.82
C LEU A 144 6.67 -1.41 9.34
N LEU A 145 7.24 -1.10 10.49
CA LEU A 145 8.21 -1.96 11.14
C LEU A 145 7.52 -2.81 12.18
N ASN A 146 7.75 -4.08 12.15
CA ASN A 146 7.13 -5.00 13.08
C ASN A 146 8.02 -6.23 13.34
N SER A 147 7.66 -6.99 14.35
CA SER A 147 8.35 -8.21 14.72
C SER A 147 7.56 -9.48 14.37
N TRP A 148 6.62 -9.39 13.45
CA TRP A 148 5.84 -10.56 13.04
C TRP A 148 6.71 -11.74 12.62
#